data_42afddac5b81e46e949397d70f1f269f
#
_entry.id   42afddac5b81e46e949397d70f1f269f
#
_cell.length_a   1.000
_cell.length_b   1.000
_cell.length_c   1.000
_cell.angle_alpha   90.00
_cell.angle_beta   90.00
_cell.angle_gamma   90.00
#
_symmetry.space_group_name_H-M   'P 1'
#
loop_
_entity.id
_entity.type
_entity.pdbx_description
1 polymer ?
#
loop_
_entity_poly.entity_id
_entity_poly.type
_entity_poly.pdbx_seq_one_letter_code
_entity_poly.pdbx_strand_id
1 'polypeptide(L)'
;MASATGPVGATVGQIAKLKGCRVVGIAGGAAKCDFAVKELGFDACLDHHRDDLGKALKEACPAGIDVYFENVGGKVLQAVLPLLNTGARVPVCGVIAWYNLTQLPDGPDLSPVLMRNILTKRLKVQGFIVSDHYDRLGAFHRDMAGWVRSVAFSASSGPSWTSRHRS
;
A
#
# COMPACT_ATOMS: atom_id res chain seq x y z
N MET A 1 2.17 -2.94 -0.16
CA MET A 1 1.77 -1.55 0.21
C MET A 1 1.45 -0.77 -1.05
N ALA A 2 0.21 -0.40 -1.23
CA ALA A 2 -0.21 0.47 -2.34
C ALA A 2 0.04 1.95 -2.01
N SER A 3 0.26 2.79 -3.03
CA SER A 3 0.61 4.22 -2.88
C SER A 3 1.81 4.45 -1.96
N ALA A 4 2.89 3.72 -2.19
CA ALA A 4 4.05 3.58 -1.29
C ALA A 4 4.75 4.90 -0.93
N THR A 5 4.70 5.91 -1.78
CA THR A 5 5.35 7.22 -1.58
C THR A 5 4.38 8.35 -1.23
N GLY A 6 3.08 8.04 -1.12
CA GLY A 6 2.11 8.97 -0.55
C GLY A 6 2.29 9.10 0.96
N PRO A 7 1.73 10.14 1.61
CA PRO A 7 1.95 10.40 3.04
C PRO A 7 1.62 9.18 3.92
N VAL A 8 0.49 8.53 3.66
CA VAL A 8 0.08 7.34 4.41
C VAL A 8 0.98 6.14 4.10
N GLY A 9 1.20 5.84 2.80
CA GLY A 9 2.00 4.69 2.39
C GLY A 9 3.45 4.76 2.87
N ALA A 10 4.09 5.94 2.75
CA ALA A 10 5.45 6.16 3.25
C ALA A 10 5.55 5.95 4.76
N THR A 11 4.59 6.47 5.52
CA THR A 11 4.55 6.30 6.98
C THR A 11 4.37 4.83 7.37
N VAL A 12 3.35 4.17 6.83
CA VAL A 12 3.04 2.77 7.15
C VAL A 12 4.17 1.83 6.76
N GLY A 13 4.79 2.06 5.58
CA GLY A 13 5.89 1.24 5.12
C GLY A 13 7.13 1.36 6.02
N GLN A 14 7.51 2.56 6.42
CA GLN A 14 8.61 2.77 7.36
C GLN A 14 8.32 2.16 8.74
N ILE A 15 7.10 2.33 9.26
CA ILE A 15 6.69 1.67 10.51
C ILE A 15 6.81 0.14 10.38
N ALA A 16 6.40 -0.43 9.27
CA ALA A 16 6.54 -1.87 9.03
C ALA A 16 8.02 -2.29 9.00
N LYS A 17 8.91 -1.49 8.40
CA LYS A 17 10.37 -1.72 8.46
C LYS A 17 10.89 -1.68 9.89
N LEU A 18 10.51 -0.69 10.69
CA LEU A 18 10.89 -0.58 12.11
C LEU A 18 10.39 -1.77 12.96
N LYS A 19 9.31 -2.42 12.51
CA LYS A 19 8.77 -3.65 13.12
C LYS A 19 9.38 -4.94 12.53
N GLY A 20 10.44 -4.85 11.73
CA GLY A 20 11.15 -5.99 11.15
C GLY A 20 10.47 -6.65 9.96
N CYS A 21 9.46 -6.01 9.35
CA CYS A 21 8.78 -6.57 8.19
C CYS A 21 9.63 -6.39 6.91
N ARG A 22 9.49 -7.34 5.98
CA ARG A 22 9.84 -7.10 4.58
C ARG A 22 8.76 -6.26 3.93
N VAL A 23 9.13 -5.14 3.33
CA VAL A 23 8.19 -4.18 2.76
C VAL A 23 8.39 -4.03 1.26
N VAL A 24 7.36 -4.37 0.49
CA VAL A 24 7.30 -4.15 -0.96
C VAL A 24 6.30 -3.05 -1.25
N GLY A 25 6.75 -1.98 -1.90
CA GLY A 25 5.96 -0.84 -2.30
C GLY A 25 5.40 -0.98 -3.71
N ILE A 26 4.30 -0.27 -3.98
CA ILE A 26 3.76 -0.05 -5.32
C ILE A 26 3.53 1.45 -5.47
N ALA A 27 4.14 2.08 -6.46
CA ALA A 27 4.07 3.52 -6.70
C ALA A 27 3.94 3.81 -8.20
N GLY A 28 3.78 5.06 -8.58
CA GLY A 28 3.70 5.48 -9.99
C GLY A 28 5.02 6.09 -10.48
N GLY A 29 5.72 5.38 -11.35
CA GLY A 29 6.95 5.83 -11.99
C GLY A 29 8.23 5.46 -11.23
N ALA A 30 9.32 5.33 -12.00
CA ALA A 30 10.62 4.86 -11.52
C ALA A 30 11.18 5.76 -10.39
N ALA A 31 11.09 7.08 -10.52
CA ALA A 31 11.62 8.01 -9.51
C ALA A 31 10.97 7.81 -8.13
N LYS A 32 9.65 7.52 -8.08
CA LYS A 32 8.96 7.22 -6.82
C LYS A 32 9.36 5.86 -6.27
N CYS A 33 9.56 4.88 -7.11
CA CYS A 33 10.02 3.56 -6.69
C CYS A 33 11.45 3.65 -6.12
N ASP A 34 12.34 4.39 -6.78
CA ASP A 34 13.69 4.65 -6.30
C ASP A 34 13.69 5.36 -4.94
N PHE A 35 12.86 6.39 -4.78
CA PHE A 35 12.69 7.08 -3.51
C PHE A 35 12.22 6.13 -2.38
N ALA A 36 11.24 5.28 -2.66
CA ALA A 36 10.76 4.31 -1.67
C ALA A 36 11.87 3.36 -1.19
N VAL A 37 12.73 2.91 -2.09
CA VAL A 37 13.84 2.01 -1.74
C VAL A 37 14.98 2.74 -1.05
N LYS A 38 15.45 3.87 -1.63
CA LYS A 38 16.67 4.55 -1.19
C LYS A 38 16.45 5.40 0.07
N GLU A 39 15.29 6.06 0.17
CA GLU A 39 15.03 7.04 1.23
C GLU A 39 14.09 6.50 2.33
N LEU A 40 13.13 5.63 1.96
CA LEU A 40 12.16 5.07 2.92
C LEU A 40 12.54 3.68 3.40
N GLY A 41 13.61 3.09 2.87
CA GLY A 41 14.14 1.79 3.28
C GLY A 41 13.28 0.58 2.91
N PHE A 42 12.43 0.71 1.89
CA PHE A 42 11.65 -0.44 1.39
C PHE A 42 12.58 -1.47 0.73
N ASP A 43 12.25 -2.74 0.85
CA ASP A 43 13.06 -3.82 0.27
C ASP A 43 12.91 -3.90 -1.26
N ALA A 44 11.78 -3.45 -1.79
CA ALA A 44 11.51 -3.26 -3.21
C ALA A 44 10.35 -2.29 -3.43
N CYS A 45 10.29 -1.69 -4.61
CA CYS A 45 9.13 -0.94 -5.05
C CYS A 45 8.89 -1.15 -6.54
N LEU A 46 7.63 -1.34 -6.93
CA LEU A 46 7.22 -1.64 -8.28
C LEU A 46 6.36 -0.51 -8.85
N ASP A 47 6.61 -0.18 -10.12
CA ASP A 47 5.77 0.77 -10.84
C ASP A 47 4.46 0.11 -11.25
N HIS A 48 3.32 0.70 -10.85
CA HIS A 48 2.00 0.16 -11.19
C HIS A 48 1.59 0.36 -12.66
N HIS A 49 2.34 1.16 -13.43
CA HIS A 49 2.09 1.35 -14.86
C HIS A 49 2.59 0.19 -15.73
N ARG A 50 3.39 -0.70 -15.15
CA ARG A 50 3.90 -1.86 -15.90
C ARG A 50 2.79 -2.86 -16.21
N ASP A 51 2.85 -3.46 -17.40
CA ASP A 51 1.84 -4.43 -17.86
C ASP A 51 1.94 -5.76 -17.10
N ASP A 52 3.13 -6.12 -16.60
CA ASP A 52 3.43 -7.38 -15.91
C ASP A 52 3.44 -7.25 -14.37
N LEU A 53 2.69 -6.29 -13.79
CA LEU A 53 2.71 -6.00 -12.35
C LEU A 53 2.51 -7.26 -11.49
N GLY A 54 1.58 -8.14 -11.87
CA GLY A 54 1.33 -9.39 -11.13
C GLY A 54 2.52 -10.32 -11.09
N LYS A 55 3.25 -10.46 -12.21
CA LYS A 55 4.46 -11.27 -12.31
C LYS A 55 5.57 -10.66 -11.44
N ALA A 56 5.81 -9.38 -11.59
CA ALA A 56 6.83 -8.67 -10.82
C ALA A 56 6.55 -8.69 -9.31
N LEU A 57 5.28 -8.59 -8.89
CA LEU A 57 4.89 -8.74 -7.49
C LEU A 57 5.20 -10.15 -6.96
N LYS A 58 4.92 -11.19 -7.77
CA LYS A 58 5.26 -12.58 -7.40
C LYS A 58 6.75 -12.77 -7.18
N GLU A 59 7.58 -12.18 -8.04
CA GLU A 59 9.03 -12.21 -7.92
C GLU A 59 9.52 -11.43 -6.70
N ALA A 60 8.93 -10.26 -6.43
CA ALA A 60 9.27 -9.43 -5.27
C ALA A 60 8.75 -10.01 -3.94
N CYS A 61 7.70 -10.84 -3.97
CA CYS A 61 7.08 -11.45 -2.80
C CYS A 61 7.08 -12.99 -2.92
N PRO A 62 8.24 -13.66 -2.97
CA PRO A 62 8.30 -15.11 -3.21
C PRO A 62 7.64 -15.95 -2.10
N ALA A 63 7.56 -15.43 -0.87
CA ALA A 63 6.86 -16.06 0.25
C ALA A 63 5.36 -15.68 0.33
N GLY A 64 4.83 -14.95 -0.66
CA GLY A 64 3.49 -14.40 -0.61
C GLY A 64 3.39 -13.11 0.22
N ILE A 65 2.16 -12.72 0.54
CA ILE A 65 1.87 -11.44 1.21
C ILE A 65 0.98 -11.70 2.44
N ASP A 66 1.47 -11.38 3.62
CA ASP A 66 0.75 -11.55 4.89
C ASP A 66 -0.09 -10.33 5.27
N VAL A 67 0.36 -9.14 4.83
CA VAL A 67 -0.36 -7.89 5.07
C VAL A 67 -0.34 -7.04 3.80
N TYR A 68 -1.51 -6.69 3.31
CA TYR A 68 -1.66 -5.73 2.22
C TYR A 68 -2.40 -4.49 2.70
N PHE A 69 -1.69 -3.39 2.86
CA PHE A 69 -2.31 -2.11 3.23
C PHE A 69 -2.88 -1.45 1.97
N GLU A 70 -4.20 -1.38 1.90
CA GLU A 70 -4.93 -0.96 0.70
C GLU A 70 -5.24 0.55 0.74
N ASN A 71 -4.80 1.26 -0.30
CA ASN A 71 -5.07 2.68 -0.53
C ASN A 71 -5.62 2.98 -1.93
N VAL A 72 -5.60 2.01 -2.85
CA VAL A 72 -5.78 2.27 -4.28
C VAL A 72 -6.98 1.53 -4.86
N GLY A 73 -7.10 0.23 -4.64
CA GLY A 73 -8.08 -0.62 -5.31
C GLY A 73 -7.68 -0.95 -6.77
N GLY A 74 -8.68 -1.19 -7.62
CA GLY A 74 -8.52 -1.37 -9.06
C GLY A 74 -7.50 -2.44 -9.46
N LYS A 75 -6.72 -2.17 -10.50
CA LYS A 75 -5.70 -3.10 -11.04
C LYS A 75 -4.65 -3.53 -10.01
N VAL A 76 -4.33 -2.66 -9.05
CA VAL A 76 -3.33 -2.97 -8.01
C VAL A 76 -3.87 -4.05 -7.09
N LEU A 77 -5.11 -3.92 -6.60
CA LEU A 77 -5.76 -4.94 -5.79
C LEU A 77 -5.84 -6.27 -6.54
N GLN A 78 -6.23 -6.25 -7.82
CA GLN A 78 -6.31 -7.46 -8.68
C GLN A 78 -4.96 -8.18 -8.77
N ALA A 79 -3.86 -7.44 -8.91
CA ALA A 79 -2.51 -8.02 -8.98
C ALA A 79 -2.04 -8.61 -7.63
N VAL A 80 -2.50 -8.05 -6.51
CA VAL A 80 -2.12 -8.48 -5.15
C VAL A 80 -2.93 -9.69 -4.67
N LEU A 81 -4.22 -9.77 -4.97
CA LEU A 81 -5.15 -10.80 -4.45
C LEU A 81 -4.62 -12.24 -4.60
N PRO A 82 -4.06 -12.67 -5.76
CA PRO A 82 -3.55 -14.03 -5.92
C PRO A 82 -2.38 -14.35 -4.97
N LEU A 83 -1.61 -13.34 -4.55
CA LEU A 83 -0.39 -13.48 -3.78
C LEU A 83 -0.61 -13.42 -2.26
N LEU A 84 -1.84 -13.10 -1.81
CA LEU A 84 -2.17 -13.09 -0.39
C LEU A 84 -2.08 -14.49 0.21
N ASN A 85 -1.40 -14.60 1.33
CA ASN A 85 -1.29 -15.83 2.10
C ASN A 85 -2.62 -16.17 2.81
N THR A 86 -2.75 -17.41 3.24
CA THR A 86 -3.87 -17.83 4.11
C THR A 86 -3.82 -17.04 5.43
N GLY A 87 -4.95 -16.45 5.80
CA GLY A 87 -5.05 -15.60 6.99
C GLY A 87 -4.48 -14.20 6.82
N ALA A 88 -4.07 -13.81 5.61
CA ALA A 88 -3.56 -12.46 5.36
C ALA A 88 -4.57 -11.38 5.76
N ARG A 89 -4.03 -10.23 6.15
CA ARG A 89 -4.79 -9.07 6.61
C ARG A 89 -4.76 -7.97 5.55
N VAL A 90 -5.92 -7.41 5.25
CA VAL A 90 -6.09 -6.32 4.30
C VAL A 90 -6.80 -5.15 5.00
N PRO A 91 -6.05 -4.29 5.72
CA PRO A 91 -6.61 -3.03 6.19
C PRO A 91 -6.89 -2.12 4.98
N VAL A 92 -8.16 -1.72 4.82
CA VAL A 92 -8.63 -0.86 3.74
C VAL A 92 -8.70 0.57 4.25
N CYS A 93 -7.69 1.36 3.92
CA CYS A 93 -7.58 2.78 4.27
C CYS A 93 -8.21 3.69 3.22
N GLY A 94 -8.15 3.28 1.95
CA GLY A 94 -8.69 4.05 0.86
C GLY A 94 -8.75 3.26 -0.44
N VAL A 95 -9.47 3.81 -1.41
CA VAL A 95 -9.69 3.20 -2.73
C VAL A 95 -9.63 4.30 -3.80
N ILE A 96 -8.50 5.03 -3.85
CA ILE A 96 -8.36 6.26 -4.64
C ILE A 96 -8.63 6.07 -6.14
N ALA A 97 -8.44 4.85 -6.66
CA ALA A 97 -8.77 4.53 -8.05
C ALA A 97 -10.26 4.75 -8.38
N TRP A 98 -11.13 4.82 -7.36
CA TRP A 98 -12.57 4.90 -7.54
C TRP A 98 -13.19 6.21 -7.03
N TYR A 99 -12.43 7.11 -6.39
CA TYR A 99 -12.99 8.32 -5.78
C TYR A 99 -13.61 9.29 -6.78
N ASN A 100 -13.14 9.32 -8.02
CA ASN A 100 -13.62 10.23 -9.06
C ASN A 100 -14.52 9.54 -10.10
N LEU A 101 -14.94 8.30 -9.84
CA LEU A 101 -15.86 7.62 -10.76
C LEU A 101 -17.27 8.20 -10.64
N THR A 102 -17.85 8.52 -11.78
CA THR A 102 -19.26 8.94 -11.88
C THR A 102 -20.21 7.78 -12.16
N GLN A 103 -19.64 6.63 -12.53
CA GLN A 103 -20.32 5.36 -12.77
C GLN A 103 -19.40 4.21 -12.40
N LEU A 104 -19.94 3.00 -12.23
CA LEU A 104 -19.13 1.81 -11.99
C LEU A 104 -18.14 1.60 -13.14
N PRO A 105 -16.92 1.08 -12.86
CA PRO A 105 -15.96 0.76 -13.91
C PRO A 105 -16.53 -0.20 -14.93
N ASP A 106 -16.26 0.03 -16.21
CA ASP A 106 -16.57 -0.93 -17.26
C ASP A 106 -15.73 -2.21 -17.09
N GLY A 107 -16.28 -3.32 -17.54
CA GLY A 107 -15.60 -4.61 -17.53
C GLY A 107 -16.32 -5.68 -16.70
N PRO A 108 -15.72 -6.88 -16.55
CA PRO A 108 -16.34 -7.96 -15.82
C PRO A 108 -16.43 -7.64 -14.33
N ASP A 109 -17.51 -8.05 -13.68
CA ASP A 109 -17.64 -8.03 -12.24
C ASP A 109 -16.61 -8.98 -11.59
N LEU A 110 -15.67 -8.42 -10.85
CA LEU A 110 -14.62 -9.17 -10.14
C LEU A 110 -14.97 -9.47 -8.67
N SER A 111 -16.16 -9.07 -8.21
CA SER A 111 -16.63 -9.38 -6.85
C SER A 111 -16.58 -10.88 -6.52
N PRO A 112 -16.98 -11.81 -7.42
CA PRO A 112 -16.85 -13.24 -7.14
C PRO A 112 -15.41 -13.69 -6.90
N VAL A 113 -14.44 -13.10 -7.60
CA VAL A 113 -13.01 -13.41 -7.41
C VAL A 113 -12.53 -12.94 -6.03
N LEU A 114 -12.93 -11.74 -5.62
CA LEU A 114 -12.62 -11.19 -4.29
C LEU A 114 -13.24 -12.07 -3.19
N MET A 115 -14.53 -12.38 -3.28
CA MET A 115 -15.24 -13.18 -2.28
C MET A 115 -14.67 -14.61 -2.17
N ARG A 116 -14.32 -15.22 -3.30
CA ARG A 116 -13.64 -16.52 -3.30
C ARG A 116 -12.30 -16.46 -2.57
N ASN A 117 -11.47 -15.44 -2.81
CA ASN A 117 -10.19 -15.29 -2.11
C ASN A 117 -10.39 -15.08 -0.60
N ILE A 118 -11.37 -14.25 -0.20
CA ILE A 118 -11.71 -14.04 1.22
C ILE A 118 -12.07 -15.39 1.86
N LEU A 119 -12.96 -16.16 1.25
CA LEU A 119 -13.41 -17.45 1.78
C LEU A 119 -12.28 -18.47 1.84
N THR A 120 -11.63 -18.74 0.69
CA THR A 120 -10.68 -19.87 0.59
C THR A 120 -9.38 -19.61 1.34
N LYS A 121 -8.91 -18.36 1.37
CA LYS A 121 -7.71 -17.95 2.10
C LYS A 121 -8.01 -17.42 3.49
N ARG A 122 -9.28 -17.37 3.91
CA ARG A 122 -9.70 -16.83 5.23
C ARG A 122 -9.10 -15.46 5.51
N LEU A 123 -9.16 -14.56 4.50
CA LEU A 123 -8.62 -13.22 4.58
C LEU A 123 -9.37 -12.38 5.62
N LYS A 124 -8.66 -11.51 6.30
CA LYS A 124 -9.25 -10.49 7.19
C LYS A 124 -9.21 -9.15 6.46
N VAL A 125 -10.30 -8.81 5.77
CA VAL A 125 -10.47 -7.54 5.06
C VAL A 125 -11.29 -6.63 5.95
N GLN A 126 -10.72 -5.48 6.34
CA GLN A 126 -11.36 -4.55 7.25
C GLN A 126 -11.11 -3.09 6.83
N GLY A 127 -12.20 -2.36 6.60
CA GLY A 127 -12.16 -0.91 6.47
C GLY A 127 -11.97 -0.24 7.83
N PHE A 128 -11.37 0.94 7.83
CA PHE A 128 -11.26 1.79 9.01
C PHE A 128 -11.22 3.27 8.63
N ILE A 129 -11.67 4.10 9.54
CA ILE A 129 -11.56 5.57 9.43
C ILE A 129 -10.65 6.04 10.57
N VAL A 130 -9.75 6.97 10.27
CA VAL A 130 -8.76 7.43 11.26
C VAL A 130 -9.38 8.03 12.52
N SER A 131 -10.56 8.68 12.40
CA SER A 131 -11.28 9.25 13.54
C SER A 131 -11.69 8.21 14.59
N ASP A 132 -11.91 6.95 14.18
CA ASP A 132 -12.29 5.87 15.09
C ASP A 132 -11.15 5.45 16.04
N HIS A 133 -9.94 5.98 15.80
CA HIS A 133 -8.72 5.65 16.51
C HIS A 133 -8.03 6.86 17.15
N TYR A 134 -8.71 7.99 17.33
CA TYR A 134 -8.13 9.18 17.94
C TYR A 134 -7.70 8.99 19.40
N ASP A 135 -8.28 8.03 20.10
CA ASP A 135 -7.86 7.58 21.43
C ASP A 135 -6.37 7.13 21.43
N ARG A 136 -5.86 6.65 20.29
CA ARG A 136 -4.49 6.18 20.12
C ARG A 136 -3.50 7.28 19.66
N LEU A 137 -3.98 8.47 19.37
CA LEU A 137 -3.17 9.55 18.80
C LEU A 137 -1.98 9.93 19.71
N GLY A 138 -2.19 9.98 21.02
CA GLY A 138 -1.13 10.28 21.99
C GLY A 138 0.00 9.23 21.99
N ALA A 139 -0.33 7.95 21.88
CA ALA A 139 0.65 6.88 21.73
C ALA A 139 1.42 6.98 20.41
N PHE A 140 0.71 7.20 19.32
CA PHE A 140 1.30 7.41 18.00
C PHE A 140 2.30 8.57 17.98
N HIS A 141 1.95 9.72 18.55
CA HIS A 141 2.84 10.88 18.60
C HIS A 141 4.11 10.61 19.41
N ARG A 142 4.02 9.89 20.54
CA ARG A 142 5.21 9.51 21.33
C ARG A 142 6.14 8.60 20.54
N ASP A 143 5.60 7.57 19.89
CA ASP A 143 6.39 6.63 19.09
C ASP A 143 7.06 7.34 17.91
N MET A 144 6.29 8.12 17.15
CA MET A 144 6.79 8.89 16.00
C MET A 144 7.88 9.89 16.42
N ALA A 145 7.68 10.62 17.51
CA ALA A 145 8.70 11.55 18.01
C ALA A 145 9.99 10.82 18.40
N GLY A 146 9.90 9.60 18.93
CA GLY A 146 11.06 8.75 19.21
C GLY A 146 11.81 8.36 17.93
N TRP A 147 11.08 7.83 16.96
CA TRP A 147 11.66 7.37 15.69
C TRP A 147 12.26 8.49 14.85
N VAL A 148 11.62 9.65 14.78
CA VAL A 148 12.16 10.82 14.06
C VAL A 148 13.44 11.33 14.73
N ARG A 149 13.48 11.41 16.06
CA ARG A 149 14.70 11.84 16.78
C ARG A 149 15.86 10.87 16.63
N SER A 150 15.59 9.57 16.54
CA SER A 150 16.63 8.56 16.33
C SER A 150 17.08 8.42 14.88
N VAL A 151 16.57 9.25 13.96
CA VAL A 151 16.78 9.16 12.50
C VAL A 151 16.36 7.80 11.92
N ALA A 152 15.59 7.03 12.67
CA ALA A 152 15.06 5.74 12.22
C ALA A 152 13.82 5.90 11.31
N PHE A 153 13.30 7.12 11.20
CA PHE A 153 12.16 7.46 10.35
C PHE A 153 12.50 8.71 9.53
N SER A 154 12.39 8.59 8.20
CA SER A 154 12.58 9.72 7.30
C SER A 154 11.31 10.56 7.21
N ALA A 155 11.39 11.82 7.59
CA ALA A 155 10.33 12.81 7.41
C ALA A 155 10.39 13.51 6.04
N SER A 156 11.27 13.04 5.12
CA SER A 156 11.42 13.65 3.80
C SER A 156 10.14 13.47 2.98
N SER A 157 9.69 14.56 2.36
CA SER A 157 8.63 14.52 1.35
C SER A 157 9.23 13.96 0.05
N GLY A 158 8.58 12.94 -0.51
CA GLY A 158 8.93 12.42 -1.82
C GLY A 158 8.88 13.48 -2.92
N PRO A 159 9.31 13.14 -4.15
CA PRO A 159 9.26 14.05 -5.28
C PRO A 159 7.89 14.70 -5.37
N SER A 160 7.86 16.02 -5.42
CA SER A 160 6.64 16.82 -5.39
C SER A 160 5.65 16.35 -6.45
N TRP A 161 4.39 16.23 -6.07
CA TRP A 161 3.26 16.08 -6.98
C TRP A 161 3.10 17.38 -7.77
N THR A 162 3.87 17.58 -8.81
CA THR A 162 3.51 18.57 -9.82
C THR A 162 2.42 17.93 -10.67
N SER A 163 1.19 18.34 -10.42
CA SER A 163 0.03 18.06 -11.26
C SER A 163 0.28 18.60 -12.68
N ARG A 164 0.86 17.77 -13.56
CA ARG A 164 0.81 18.03 -15.01
C ARG A 164 -0.40 17.29 -15.56
N HIS A 165 -1.56 17.86 -15.34
CA HIS A 165 -2.73 17.67 -16.19
C HIS A 165 -3.42 19.01 -16.34
N ARG A 166 -2.86 19.85 -17.21
CA ARG A 166 -3.57 20.87 -17.96
C ARG A 166 -3.16 20.69 -19.41
N SER A 167 -3.97 20.04 -20.17
CA SER A 167 -4.29 20.32 -21.57
C SER A 167 -5.17 19.21 -22.09
#